data_6277bb8d8d65ac538701216a20fe2fb3
#
_entry.id   6277bb8d8d65ac538701216a20fe2fb3
#
_cell.length_a   1.000
_cell.length_b   1.000
_cell.length_c   1.000
_cell.angle_alpha   90.00
_cell.angle_beta   90.00
_cell.angle_gamma   90.00
#
_symmetry.space_group_name_H-M   'P 1'
#
loop_
_entity.id
_entity.type
_entity.pdbx_description
1 polymer ?
#
loop_
_entity_poly.entity_id
_entity_poly.type
_entity_poly.pdbx_seq_one_letter_code
_entity_poly.pdbx_strand_id
1 'polypeptide(L)'
;ASIWLCGVAVLLVYAAVSYVHIRRKVRESVRIEGNIYICDRIQTPFIFGVLNPRIYLPSSLKEVQIKNVVAHEKAHIRRLDYLWKPLGYVLFAVYWFNPFCWLAYILFCRDIEMACDERVIKDWSAEQKKEYSLVLLSFHVSGKMITVCPLAFGEVGVKQRVKGILNFKKPTFWLIAAELLFCVI
;
A
#
# COMPACT_ATOMS: atom_id res chain seq x y z
N ALA A 1 -29.25 -16.39 -4.22
CA ALA A 1 -28.28 -16.80 -3.19
C ALA A 1 -27.07 -17.52 -3.79
N SER A 2 -27.23 -18.52 -4.69
CA SER A 2 -26.14 -19.36 -5.24
C SER A 2 -25.11 -18.58 -6.05
N ILE A 3 -25.54 -17.66 -6.93
CA ILE A 3 -24.65 -16.84 -7.74
C ILE A 3 -23.79 -15.93 -6.85
N TRP A 4 -24.39 -15.34 -5.83
CA TRP A 4 -23.65 -14.49 -4.87
C TRP A 4 -22.58 -15.27 -4.13
N LEU A 5 -22.93 -16.45 -3.57
CA LEU A 5 -21.98 -17.32 -2.90
C LEU A 5 -20.82 -17.76 -3.82
N CYS A 6 -21.14 -18.07 -5.09
CA CYS A 6 -20.12 -18.43 -6.08
C CYS A 6 -19.12 -17.28 -6.31
N GLY A 7 -19.61 -16.04 -6.46
CA GLY A 7 -18.73 -14.88 -6.63
C GLY A 7 -17.85 -14.60 -5.40
N VAL A 8 -18.42 -14.69 -4.19
CA VAL A 8 -17.63 -14.57 -2.95
C VAL A 8 -16.55 -15.66 -2.87
N ALA A 9 -16.92 -16.93 -3.14
CA ALA A 9 -16.00 -18.05 -3.11
C ALA A 9 -14.84 -17.86 -4.11
N VAL A 10 -15.13 -17.45 -5.34
CA VAL A 10 -14.10 -17.18 -6.38
C VAL A 10 -13.11 -16.11 -5.90
N LEU A 11 -13.59 -15.01 -5.34
CA LEU A 11 -12.71 -13.93 -4.85
C LEU A 11 -11.86 -14.36 -3.66
N LEU A 12 -12.42 -15.12 -2.73
CA LEU A 12 -11.67 -15.64 -1.58
C LEU A 12 -10.63 -16.69 -2.00
N VAL A 13 -10.97 -17.58 -2.92
CA VAL A 13 -10.01 -18.54 -3.49
C VAL A 13 -8.89 -17.81 -4.22
N TYR A 14 -9.21 -16.79 -5.01
CA TYR A 14 -8.20 -15.95 -5.65
C TYR A 14 -7.25 -15.30 -4.64
N ALA A 15 -7.77 -14.75 -3.54
CA ALA A 15 -6.95 -14.18 -2.48
C ALA A 15 -6.04 -15.23 -1.82
N ALA A 16 -6.59 -16.44 -1.53
CA ALA A 16 -5.83 -17.54 -0.94
C ALA A 16 -4.70 -18.02 -1.87
N VAL A 17 -4.99 -18.21 -3.15
CA VAL A 17 -3.99 -18.58 -4.17
C VAL A 17 -2.90 -17.52 -4.28
N SER A 18 -3.28 -16.23 -4.35
CA SER A 18 -2.34 -15.10 -4.38
C SER A 18 -1.45 -15.08 -3.15
N TYR A 19 -2.02 -15.29 -1.96
CA TYR A 19 -1.27 -15.37 -0.71
C TYR A 19 -0.23 -16.50 -0.73
N VAL A 20 -0.64 -17.70 -1.15
CA VAL A 20 0.27 -18.86 -1.25
C VAL A 20 1.38 -18.59 -2.29
N HIS A 21 1.03 -17.98 -3.43
CA HIS A 21 2.00 -17.62 -4.46
C HIS A 21 3.06 -16.64 -3.94
N ILE A 22 2.64 -15.57 -3.26
CA ILE A 22 3.56 -14.60 -2.65
C ILE A 22 4.42 -15.28 -1.59
N ARG A 23 3.82 -16.10 -0.71
CA ARG A 23 4.55 -16.86 0.32
C ARG A 23 5.65 -17.74 -0.27
N ARG A 24 5.39 -18.38 -1.43
CA ARG A 24 6.40 -19.19 -2.13
C ARG A 24 7.51 -18.30 -2.70
N LYS A 25 7.19 -17.15 -3.27
CA LYS A 25 8.19 -16.20 -3.80
C LYS A 25 9.16 -15.69 -2.73
N VAL A 26 8.66 -15.38 -1.53
CA VAL A 26 9.48 -14.81 -0.45
C VAL A 26 10.17 -15.87 0.42
N ARG A 27 9.99 -17.16 0.14
CA ARG A 27 10.55 -18.25 0.95
C ARG A 27 12.08 -18.23 0.99
N GLU A 28 12.72 -17.81 -0.10
CA GLU A 28 14.19 -17.79 -0.25
C GLU A 28 14.77 -16.39 0.07
N SER A 29 14.03 -15.53 0.75
CA SER A 29 14.49 -14.20 1.12
C SER A 29 15.53 -14.25 2.25
N VAL A 30 16.51 -13.36 2.17
CA VAL A 30 17.59 -13.21 3.15
C VAL A 30 17.25 -12.04 4.08
N ARG A 31 17.33 -12.27 5.40
CA ARG A 31 17.13 -11.22 6.41
C ARG A 31 18.35 -10.32 6.46
N ILE A 32 18.16 -9.00 6.44
CA ILE A 32 19.23 -8.01 6.59
C ILE A 32 19.23 -7.47 8.00
N GLU A 33 18.11 -6.86 8.42
CA GLU A 33 18.00 -6.18 9.71
C GLU A 33 16.56 -6.22 10.21
N GLY A 34 16.35 -6.48 11.50
CA GLY A 34 15.03 -6.44 12.12
C GLY A 34 14.00 -7.29 11.38
N ASN A 35 12.98 -6.65 10.81
CA ASN A 35 11.94 -7.27 10.00
C ASN A 35 12.09 -7.01 8.48
N ILE A 36 13.29 -6.62 8.03
CA ILE A 36 13.60 -6.30 6.62
C ILE A 36 14.31 -7.49 5.98
N TYR A 37 13.82 -7.89 4.80
CA TYR A 37 14.31 -9.01 4.01
C TYR A 37 14.58 -8.58 2.57
N ILE A 38 15.64 -9.10 1.94
CA ILE A 38 15.89 -8.97 0.49
C ILE A 38 15.45 -10.25 -0.21
N CYS A 39 14.86 -10.07 -1.39
CA CYS A 39 14.42 -11.16 -2.23
C CYS A 39 14.63 -10.83 -3.72
N ASP A 40 15.32 -11.70 -4.46
CA ASP A 40 15.61 -11.52 -5.88
C ASP A 40 14.38 -11.78 -6.78
N ARG A 41 13.40 -12.54 -6.27
CA ARG A 41 12.21 -12.94 -7.04
C ARG A 41 11.10 -11.91 -7.05
N ILE A 42 11.28 -10.77 -6.38
CA ILE A 42 10.31 -9.68 -6.35
C ILE A 42 10.85 -8.46 -7.08
N GLN A 43 9.94 -7.67 -7.63
CA GLN A 43 10.30 -6.48 -8.40
C GLN A 43 9.92 -5.18 -7.69
N THR A 44 8.99 -5.27 -6.72
CA THR A 44 8.52 -4.13 -5.92
C THR A 44 8.62 -4.46 -4.44
N PRO A 45 8.89 -3.46 -3.59
CA PRO A 45 8.82 -3.63 -2.15
C PRO A 45 7.37 -3.87 -1.71
N PHE A 46 7.20 -4.63 -0.64
CA PHE A 46 5.90 -4.83 0.00
C PHE A 46 6.03 -5.42 1.40
N ILE A 47 4.94 -5.33 2.16
CA ILE A 47 4.79 -5.97 3.47
C ILE A 47 4.02 -7.27 3.31
N PHE A 48 4.51 -8.33 3.95
CA PHE A 48 3.84 -9.62 3.99
C PHE A 48 3.83 -10.21 5.39
N GLY A 49 2.68 -10.78 5.77
CA GLY A 49 2.44 -11.38 7.08
C GLY A 49 1.43 -10.57 7.90
N VAL A 50 0.41 -11.27 8.44
CA VAL A 50 -0.67 -10.65 9.24
C VAL A 50 -0.28 -10.53 10.70
N LEU A 51 0.29 -11.58 11.30
CA LEU A 51 0.69 -11.59 12.71
C LEU A 51 2.09 -11.03 12.94
N ASN A 52 2.97 -11.18 11.94
CA ASN A 52 4.35 -10.72 12.00
C ASN A 52 4.72 -10.05 10.67
N PRO A 53 4.38 -8.79 10.48
CA PRO A 53 4.60 -8.08 9.23
C PRO A 53 6.09 -7.91 8.95
N ARG A 54 6.53 -8.38 7.78
CA ARG A 54 7.90 -8.31 7.28
C ARG A 54 7.95 -7.47 6.03
N ILE A 55 8.97 -6.65 5.91
CA ILE A 55 9.24 -5.82 4.74
C ILE A 55 10.13 -6.61 3.79
N TYR A 56 9.69 -6.80 2.56
CA TYR A 56 10.46 -7.45 1.51
C TYR A 56 10.89 -6.43 0.48
N LEU A 57 12.19 -6.38 0.20
CA LEU A 57 12.81 -5.45 -0.74
C LEU A 57 13.41 -6.23 -1.91
N PRO A 58 13.26 -5.77 -3.16
CA PRO A 58 14.00 -6.33 -4.28
C PRO A 58 15.50 -6.01 -4.17
N SER A 59 16.34 -6.97 -4.55
CA SER A 59 17.81 -6.80 -4.56
C SER A 59 18.30 -5.74 -5.54
N SER A 60 17.47 -5.36 -6.52
CA SER A 60 17.81 -4.35 -7.53
C SER A 60 17.75 -2.91 -7.01
N LEU A 61 17.35 -2.68 -5.75
CA LEU A 61 17.26 -1.34 -5.18
C LEU A 61 18.64 -0.75 -4.87
N LYS A 62 18.82 0.52 -5.23
CA LYS A 62 19.98 1.29 -4.82
C LYS A 62 19.88 1.72 -3.35
N GLU A 63 20.98 1.92 -2.68
CA GLU A 63 21.05 2.26 -1.24
C GLU A 63 20.19 3.49 -0.89
N VAL A 64 20.24 4.53 -1.72
CA VAL A 64 19.43 5.76 -1.56
C VAL A 64 17.93 5.46 -1.62
N GLN A 65 17.52 4.54 -2.50
CA GLN A 65 16.12 4.15 -2.64
C GLN A 65 15.63 3.32 -1.45
N ILE A 66 16.50 2.47 -0.88
CA ILE A 66 16.17 1.60 0.26
C ILE A 66 15.68 2.43 1.44
N LYS A 67 16.37 3.54 1.79
CA LYS A 67 15.98 4.40 2.91
C LYS A 67 14.56 4.95 2.75
N ASN A 68 14.23 5.48 1.59
CA ASN A 68 12.94 6.06 1.28
C ASN A 68 11.81 5.00 1.29
N VAL A 69 12.09 3.86 0.68
CA VAL A 69 11.16 2.72 0.61
C VAL A 69 10.90 2.13 2.01
N VAL A 70 11.95 1.90 2.79
CA VAL A 70 11.80 1.38 4.16
C VAL A 70 11.02 2.34 5.05
N ALA A 71 11.21 3.66 4.90
CA ALA A 71 10.42 4.66 5.62
C ALA A 71 8.93 4.53 5.27
N HIS A 72 8.58 4.35 4.00
CA HIS A 72 7.22 4.15 3.51
C HIS A 72 6.60 2.85 4.06
N GLU A 73 7.29 1.72 3.92
CA GLU A 73 6.81 0.42 4.40
C GLU A 73 6.65 0.40 5.93
N LYS A 74 7.57 1.03 6.67
CA LYS A 74 7.43 1.21 8.13
C LYS A 74 6.22 2.07 8.50
N ALA A 75 5.84 3.06 7.69
CA ALA A 75 4.64 3.84 7.92
C ALA A 75 3.37 2.98 7.77
N HIS A 76 3.30 2.10 6.75
CA HIS A 76 2.20 1.13 6.61
C HIS A 76 2.10 0.19 7.83
N ILE A 77 3.23 -0.30 8.36
CA ILE A 77 3.21 -1.16 9.56
C ILE A 77 2.67 -0.40 10.77
N ARG A 78 3.12 0.84 10.99
CA ARG A 78 2.66 1.67 12.12
C ARG A 78 1.17 2.03 12.05
N ARG A 79 0.59 2.08 10.85
CA ARG A 79 -0.82 2.34 10.59
C ARG A 79 -1.68 1.08 10.59
N LEU A 80 -1.06 -0.10 10.71
CA LEU A 80 -1.72 -1.40 10.61
C LEU A 80 -2.40 -1.64 9.25
N ASP A 81 -1.89 -1.03 8.18
CA ASP A 81 -2.47 -1.13 6.84
C ASP A 81 -2.46 -2.58 6.31
N TYR A 82 -1.53 -3.40 6.81
CA TYR A 82 -1.46 -4.85 6.54
C TYR A 82 -2.66 -5.64 7.13
N LEU A 83 -3.44 -5.04 8.04
CA LEU A 83 -4.72 -5.57 8.54
C LEU A 83 -5.90 -4.93 7.80
N TRP A 84 -5.88 -3.60 7.63
CA TRP A 84 -6.98 -2.87 7.01
C TRP A 84 -7.18 -3.21 5.54
N LYS A 85 -6.09 -3.39 4.76
CA LYS A 85 -6.19 -3.78 3.34
C LYS A 85 -6.88 -5.14 3.14
N PRO A 86 -6.49 -6.24 3.83
CA PRO A 86 -7.22 -7.50 3.75
C PRO A 86 -8.66 -7.42 4.24
N LEU A 87 -8.95 -6.67 5.30
CA LEU A 87 -10.32 -6.46 5.79
C LEU A 87 -11.18 -5.76 4.75
N GLY A 88 -10.67 -4.67 4.15
CA GLY A 88 -11.34 -3.99 3.04
C GLY A 88 -11.61 -4.91 1.86
N TYR A 89 -10.66 -5.80 1.53
CA TYR A 89 -10.83 -6.80 0.48
C TYR A 89 -11.95 -7.82 0.81
N VAL A 90 -12.03 -8.28 2.05
CA VAL A 90 -13.12 -9.19 2.47
C VAL A 90 -14.48 -8.51 2.35
N LEU A 91 -14.60 -7.26 2.79
CA LEU A 91 -15.83 -6.48 2.62
C LEU A 91 -16.17 -6.31 1.13
N PHE A 92 -15.19 -5.96 0.30
CA PHE A 92 -15.35 -5.91 -1.15
C PHE A 92 -15.83 -7.26 -1.72
N ALA A 93 -15.24 -8.39 -1.29
CA ALA A 93 -15.61 -9.71 -1.76
C ALA A 93 -17.05 -10.09 -1.39
N VAL A 94 -17.55 -9.67 -0.23
CA VAL A 94 -18.95 -9.89 0.19
C VAL A 94 -19.92 -9.10 -0.68
N TYR A 95 -19.58 -7.85 -1.03
CA TYR A 95 -20.41 -6.93 -1.81
C TYR A 95 -19.95 -6.81 -3.28
N TRP A 96 -19.31 -7.83 -3.81
CA TRP A 96 -18.70 -7.83 -5.15
C TRP A 96 -19.64 -7.42 -6.29
N PHE A 97 -20.92 -7.68 -6.15
CA PHE A 97 -21.97 -7.36 -7.13
C PHE A 97 -22.35 -5.86 -7.15
N ASN A 98 -21.93 -5.09 -6.15
CA ASN A 98 -22.24 -3.67 -6.04
C ASN A 98 -21.12 -2.80 -6.65
N PRO A 99 -21.35 -2.05 -7.74
CA PRO A 99 -20.34 -1.24 -8.38
C PRO A 99 -19.80 -0.11 -7.48
N PHE A 100 -20.61 0.39 -6.55
CA PHE A 100 -20.13 1.39 -5.59
C PHE A 100 -19.09 0.83 -4.62
N CYS A 101 -19.16 -0.45 -4.28
CA CYS A 101 -18.15 -1.10 -3.44
C CYS A 101 -16.81 -1.25 -4.17
N TRP A 102 -16.81 -1.41 -5.50
CA TRP A 102 -15.61 -1.36 -6.31
C TRP A 102 -14.94 0.01 -6.23
N LEU A 103 -15.72 1.06 -6.46
CA LEU A 103 -15.21 2.43 -6.37
C LEU A 103 -14.70 2.74 -4.96
N ALA A 104 -15.47 2.39 -3.93
CA ALA A 104 -15.09 2.60 -2.53
C ALA A 104 -13.78 1.88 -2.19
N TYR A 105 -13.59 0.63 -2.66
CA TYR A 105 -12.36 -0.12 -2.43
C TYR A 105 -11.14 0.49 -3.14
N ILE A 106 -11.31 0.97 -4.38
CA ILE A 106 -10.26 1.68 -5.12
C ILE A 106 -9.85 2.96 -4.38
N LEU A 107 -10.83 3.76 -3.95
CA LEU A 107 -10.59 4.99 -3.20
C LEU A 107 -9.92 4.70 -1.86
N PHE A 108 -10.37 3.69 -1.14
CA PHE A 108 -9.78 3.23 0.11
C PHE A 108 -8.30 2.85 -0.04
N CYS A 109 -7.95 2.04 -1.05
CA CYS A 109 -6.56 1.69 -1.31
C CYS A 109 -5.71 2.92 -1.63
N ARG A 110 -6.24 3.84 -2.43
CA ARG A 110 -5.55 5.09 -2.78
C ARG A 110 -5.33 5.98 -1.55
N ASP A 111 -6.34 6.14 -0.72
CA ASP A 111 -6.26 7.00 0.46
C ASP A 111 -5.29 6.45 1.51
N ILE A 112 -5.18 5.12 1.64
CA ILE A 112 -4.13 4.47 2.44
C ILE A 112 -2.74 4.89 1.95
N GLU A 113 -2.48 4.81 0.63
CA GLU A 113 -1.18 5.19 0.05
C GLU A 113 -0.87 6.68 0.28
N MET A 114 -1.83 7.56 0.01
CA MET A 114 -1.66 9.00 0.22
C MET A 114 -1.37 9.34 1.68
N ALA A 115 -2.13 8.77 2.61
CA ALA A 115 -1.94 9.00 4.03
C ALA A 115 -0.60 8.40 4.56
N CYS A 116 -0.09 7.35 3.91
CA CYS A 116 1.22 6.81 4.19
C CYS A 116 2.32 7.75 3.72
N ASP A 117 2.21 8.26 2.47
CA ASP A 117 3.13 9.26 1.94
C ASP A 117 3.20 10.51 2.82
N GLU A 118 2.05 11.07 3.18
CA GLU A 118 1.97 12.26 4.05
C GLU A 118 2.68 12.04 5.38
N ARG A 119 2.51 10.86 5.98
CA ARG A 119 3.17 10.53 7.25
C ARG A 119 4.69 10.47 7.12
N VAL A 120 5.19 9.97 5.99
CA VAL A 120 6.63 9.89 5.72
C VAL A 120 7.23 11.27 5.51
N ILE A 121 6.56 12.12 4.70
CA ILE A 121 7.11 13.41 4.26
C ILE A 121 6.81 14.57 5.22
N LYS A 122 6.09 14.34 6.31
CA LYS A 122 5.56 15.37 7.23
C LYS A 122 6.62 16.39 7.66
N ASP A 123 7.84 15.90 7.94
CA ASP A 123 8.94 16.72 8.46
C ASP A 123 10.13 16.81 7.48
N TRP A 124 9.91 16.46 6.21
CA TRP A 124 10.94 16.45 5.18
C TRP A 124 11.08 17.79 4.47
N SER A 125 12.32 18.10 4.03
CA SER A 125 12.59 19.26 3.19
C SER A 125 12.02 19.11 1.78
N ALA A 126 11.98 20.20 1.01
CA ALA A 126 11.51 20.18 -0.37
C ALA A 126 12.37 19.25 -1.26
N GLU A 127 13.68 19.20 -1.02
CA GLU A 127 14.62 18.35 -1.73
C GLU A 127 14.34 16.87 -1.46
N GLN A 128 14.14 16.50 -0.20
CA GLN A 128 13.81 15.13 0.20
C GLN A 128 12.48 14.68 -0.38
N LYS A 129 11.46 15.56 -0.42
CA LYS A 129 10.17 15.27 -1.06
C LYS A 129 10.31 15.04 -2.56
N LYS A 130 11.15 15.84 -3.23
CA LYS A 130 11.45 15.68 -4.66
C LYS A 130 12.16 14.34 -4.92
N GLU A 131 13.17 13.99 -4.13
CA GLU A 131 13.89 12.71 -4.23
C GLU A 131 12.94 11.53 -4.05
N TYR A 132 12.10 11.56 -3.02
CA TYR A 132 11.08 10.53 -2.77
C TYR A 132 10.09 10.40 -3.94
N SER A 133 9.65 11.51 -4.51
CA SER A 133 8.77 11.51 -5.68
C SER A 133 9.43 10.86 -6.89
N LEU A 134 10.74 11.06 -7.10
CA LEU A 134 11.50 10.40 -8.18
C LEU A 134 11.62 8.89 -7.94
N VAL A 135 11.80 8.46 -6.68
CA VAL A 135 11.81 7.04 -6.34
C VAL A 135 10.45 6.39 -6.65
N LEU A 136 9.34 7.02 -6.29
CA LEU A 136 8.00 6.52 -6.62
C LEU A 136 7.78 6.41 -8.14
N LEU A 137 8.21 7.42 -8.90
CA LEU A 137 8.11 7.41 -10.37
C LEU A 137 8.96 6.30 -10.99
N SER A 138 10.15 6.01 -10.43
CA SER A 138 11.03 4.95 -10.95
C SER A 138 10.40 3.56 -10.89
N PHE A 139 9.60 3.27 -9.89
CA PHE A 139 8.86 2.02 -9.79
C PHE A 139 7.73 1.93 -10.82
N HIS A 140 7.08 3.04 -11.12
CA HIS A 140 5.99 3.09 -12.09
C HIS A 140 6.48 2.88 -13.53
N VAL A 141 7.54 3.57 -13.94
CA VAL A 141 8.12 3.48 -15.29
C VAL A 141 8.65 2.06 -15.59
N SER A 142 9.09 1.34 -14.57
CA SER A 142 9.59 -0.03 -14.74
C SER A 142 8.48 -1.06 -15.01
N GLY A 143 7.20 -0.69 -15.04
CA GLY A 143 6.06 -1.63 -15.22
C GLY A 143 5.98 -2.73 -14.16
N LYS A 144 6.65 -2.54 -13.03
CA LYS A 144 7.00 -3.60 -12.06
C LYS A 144 6.14 -3.60 -10.81
N MET A 145 4.99 -2.93 -10.81
CA MET A 145 4.13 -2.95 -9.63
C MET A 145 3.41 -4.30 -9.51
N ILE A 146 3.95 -5.17 -8.68
CA ILE A 146 3.17 -6.29 -8.14
C ILE A 146 2.32 -5.72 -7.02
N THR A 147 1.06 -5.45 -7.32
CA THR A 147 0.11 -5.07 -6.30
C THR A 147 -0.20 -6.31 -5.46
N VAL A 148 0.15 -6.28 -4.19
CA VAL A 148 -0.24 -7.31 -3.20
C VAL A 148 -1.77 -7.33 -3.03
N CYS A 149 -2.44 -6.28 -3.49
CA CYS A 149 -3.89 -6.22 -3.60
C CYS A 149 -4.34 -6.91 -4.89
N PRO A 150 -5.25 -7.91 -4.83
CA PRO A 150 -5.69 -8.71 -5.98
C PRO A 150 -6.32 -7.92 -7.13
N LEU A 151 -6.71 -6.67 -6.88
CA LEU A 151 -7.20 -5.72 -7.87
C LEU A 151 -6.15 -4.62 -8.05
N ALA A 152 -5.28 -4.81 -9.02
CA ALA A 152 -4.16 -3.93 -9.35
C ALA A 152 -4.64 -2.61 -9.99
N PHE A 153 -5.19 -1.71 -9.21
CA PHE A 153 -5.43 -0.32 -9.62
C PHE A 153 -4.24 0.60 -9.30
N GLY A 154 -3.03 0.03 -9.21
CA GLY A 154 -1.81 0.75 -8.83
C GLY A 154 -1.38 1.86 -9.80
N GLU A 155 -1.85 1.86 -11.05
CA GLU A 155 -1.42 2.86 -12.04
C GLU A 155 -2.08 4.23 -11.86
N VAL A 156 -3.31 4.28 -11.37
CA VAL A 156 -4.07 5.55 -11.28
C VAL A 156 -3.56 6.44 -10.12
N GLY A 157 -2.89 5.86 -9.14
CA GLY A 157 -2.50 6.55 -7.90
C GLY A 157 -1.19 7.35 -7.94
N VAL A 158 -0.18 6.94 -8.74
CA VAL A 158 1.18 7.52 -8.64
C VAL A 158 1.22 9.01 -8.97
N LYS A 159 0.53 9.45 -10.02
CA LYS A 159 0.44 10.87 -10.37
C LYS A 159 -0.19 11.71 -9.26
N GLN A 160 -1.25 11.20 -8.64
CA GLN A 160 -1.91 11.87 -7.52
C GLN A 160 -1.03 11.87 -6.26
N ARG A 161 -0.33 10.77 -5.96
CA ARG A 161 0.63 10.66 -4.86
C ARG A 161 1.74 11.70 -5.02
N VAL A 162 2.41 11.74 -6.17
CA VAL A 162 3.47 12.73 -6.46
C VAL A 162 2.95 14.16 -6.33
N LYS A 163 1.77 14.47 -6.88
CA LYS A 163 1.14 15.79 -6.72
C LYS A 163 0.85 16.12 -5.26
N GLY A 164 0.35 15.14 -4.48
CA GLY A 164 0.11 15.28 -3.05
C GLY A 164 1.40 15.55 -2.26
N ILE A 165 2.48 14.82 -2.56
CA ILE A 165 3.78 14.96 -1.90
C ILE A 165 4.37 16.36 -2.15
N LEU A 166 4.39 16.80 -3.41
CA LEU A 166 4.99 18.10 -3.79
C LEU A 166 4.19 19.29 -3.26
N ASN A 167 2.85 19.16 -3.16
CA ASN A 167 1.96 20.22 -2.68
C ASN A 167 1.59 20.04 -1.20
N PHE A 168 2.22 19.11 -0.48
CA PHE A 168 1.89 18.84 0.91
C PHE A 168 2.07 20.07 1.79
N LYS A 169 0.97 20.49 2.44
CA LYS A 169 0.94 21.50 3.49
C LYS A 169 0.49 20.82 4.79
N LYS A 170 1.19 21.08 5.89
CA LYS A 170 0.77 20.56 7.19
C LYS A 170 -0.66 21.07 7.49
N PRO A 171 -1.61 20.16 7.83
CA PRO A 171 -2.96 20.59 8.16
C PRO A 171 -2.94 21.51 9.37
N THR A 172 -3.72 22.60 9.30
CA THR A 172 -3.84 23.53 10.41
C THR A 172 -4.71 22.90 11.49
N PHE A 173 -4.33 23.03 12.76
CA PHE A 173 -5.05 22.46 13.91
C PHE A 173 -6.56 22.73 13.89
N TRP A 174 -6.97 23.94 13.50
CA TRP A 174 -8.37 24.33 13.42
C TRP A 174 -9.20 23.55 12.40
N LEU A 175 -8.59 23.12 11.28
CA LEU A 175 -9.27 22.28 10.29
C LEU A 175 -9.57 20.89 10.88
N ILE A 176 -8.61 20.29 11.57
CA ILE A 176 -8.79 19.00 12.24
C ILE A 176 -9.87 19.08 13.31
N ALA A 177 -9.87 20.15 14.11
CA ALA A 177 -10.88 20.37 15.14
C ALA A 177 -12.29 20.56 14.55
N ALA A 178 -12.42 21.28 13.44
CA ALA A 178 -13.69 21.45 12.73
C ALA A 178 -14.21 20.14 12.14
N GLU A 179 -13.34 19.32 11.51
CA GLU A 179 -13.71 18.00 10.98
C GLU A 179 -14.17 17.03 12.08
N LEU A 180 -13.47 17.00 13.22
CA LEU A 180 -13.86 16.18 14.36
C LEU A 180 -15.22 16.62 14.93
N LEU A 181 -15.47 17.93 15.02
CA LEU A 181 -16.75 18.45 15.47
C LEU A 181 -17.89 18.06 14.52
N PHE A 182 -17.63 18.13 13.21
CA PHE A 182 -18.61 17.76 12.18
C PHE A 182 -18.94 16.26 12.17
N CYS A 183 -17.97 15.39 12.53
CA CYS A 183 -18.18 13.94 12.63
C CYS A 183 -18.97 13.52 13.87
N VAL A 184 -19.11 14.39 14.89
CA VAL A 184 -19.81 14.11 16.16
C VAL A 184 -21.27 14.59 16.13
N ILE A 185 -21.64 15.46 15.18
CA ILE A 185 -23.01 15.95 14.97
C ILE A 185 -23.70 15.11 13.88
#